data_29acc33cc90115fbb63ee7d7e39843a8
#
_entry.id   29acc33cc90115fbb63ee7d7e39843a8
#
_cell.length_a   1.000
_cell.length_b   1.000
_cell.length_c   1.000
_cell.angle_alpha   90.00
_cell.angle_beta   90.00
_cell.angle_gamma   90.00
#
_symmetry.space_group_name_H-M   'P 1'
#
loop_
_entity.id
_entity.type
_entity.pdbx_description
1 polymer ?
#
loop_
_entity_poly.entity_id
_entity_poly.type
_entity_poly.pdbx_seq_one_letter_code
_entity_poly.pdbx_strand_id
1 'polypeptide(L)'
;MILALIIFAITYVLMLALQKYRPWIALGSAAIFIVLGIFKVYDFSIFTALAAVDYNVLLMIGGTMGIVTLFIESKMPARLAEMLISRVPNVKWAVTVLALFAGIISAFVDNVATVLMVAPVGLAISRKLKISPVPVLIAIAVSSNLQGAATMVGDTTSMLLGGYAGMNFLDFFWMRGKPGIFWGVELGAIASTIALLILFRKEKQTVSSKIETAVTDYFPSCLMLGTVALLIVASFLPEPAGGFLMTLYNLRSGLVCLALCVVGIVHSCLKNRSVSTVRRVWSELDKDTLLLLFGLFIVIEGIKTAGVIDAAADLFFTASGDNPFVLYTIIVFASVVLSAFIDNIPYVATMLPVVSSIAALMNGGAGMEPYVFYFGLLTGATLGGNLTPTNIAAIGILRKNGETVRLRDFLRIGIPFTLTAVLAGYLYIWLVWGV
;
A
#
# COMPACT_ATOMS: atom_id res chain seq x y z
N MET A 1 -4.03 -10.47 29.34
CA MET A 1 -2.84 -10.20 28.52
C MET A 1 -2.27 -11.47 27.89
N ILE A 2 -1.71 -12.47 28.66
CA ILE A 2 -1.02 -13.65 28.09
C ILE A 2 -1.87 -14.43 27.08
N LEU A 3 -3.14 -14.71 27.40
CA LEU A 3 -4.05 -15.42 26.49
C LEU A 3 -4.23 -14.66 25.15
N ALA A 4 -4.41 -13.33 25.20
CA ALA A 4 -4.53 -12.50 23.99
C ALA A 4 -3.24 -12.51 23.16
N LEU A 5 -2.08 -12.47 23.82
CA LEU A 5 -0.78 -12.59 23.14
C LEU A 5 -0.62 -13.95 22.45
N ILE A 6 -1.05 -15.04 23.10
CA ILE A 6 -1.00 -16.39 22.50
C ILE A 6 -1.93 -16.46 21.27
N ILE A 7 -3.17 -15.98 21.38
CA ILE A 7 -4.12 -15.94 20.25
C ILE A 7 -3.53 -15.14 19.10
N PHE A 8 -2.99 -13.96 19.38
CA PHE A 8 -2.36 -13.10 18.41
C PHE A 8 -1.15 -13.78 17.73
N ALA A 9 -0.24 -14.36 18.49
CA ALA A 9 0.92 -15.07 17.96
C ALA A 9 0.51 -16.25 17.06
N ILE A 10 -0.46 -17.06 17.52
CA ILE A 10 -1.00 -18.16 16.70
C ILE A 10 -1.64 -17.62 15.42
N THR A 11 -2.43 -16.53 15.50
CA THR A 11 -3.04 -15.89 14.33
C THR A 11 -2.00 -15.51 13.29
N TYR A 12 -0.92 -14.85 13.70
CA TYR A 12 0.15 -14.42 12.80
C TYR A 12 0.95 -15.60 12.23
N VAL A 13 1.28 -16.60 13.04
CA VAL A 13 1.95 -17.82 12.57
C VAL A 13 1.10 -18.55 11.55
N LEU A 14 -0.20 -18.68 11.81
CA LEU A 14 -1.13 -19.31 10.87
C LEU A 14 -1.29 -18.51 9.57
N MET A 15 -1.37 -17.17 9.64
CA MET A 15 -1.44 -16.32 8.45
C MET A 15 -0.15 -16.41 7.59
N LEU A 16 1.01 -16.58 8.22
CA LEU A 16 2.28 -16.80 7.51
C LEU A 16 2.35 -18.18 6.86
N ALA A 17 1.95 -19.21 7.59
CA ALA A 17 2.01 -20.60 7.12
C ALA A 17 0.93 -20.92 6.08
N LEU A 18 -0.27 -20.35 6.22
CA LEU A 18 -1.45 -20.64 5.43
C LEU A 18 -1.94 -19.40 4.66
N GLN A 19 -1.12 -18.88 3.77
CA GLN A 19 -1.36 -17.61 3.05
C GLN A 19 -2.74 -17.54 2.35
N LYS A 20 -3.20 -18.65 1.79
CA LYS A 20 -4.52 -18.75 1.13
C LYS A 20 -5.70 -18.55 2.08
N TYR A 21 -5.53 -18.82 3.37
CA TYR A 21 -6.59 -18.80 4.37
C TYR A 21 -6.50 -17.59 5.31
N ARG A 22 -5.63 -16.60 5.02
CA ARG A 22 -5.42 -15.39 5.85
C ARG A 22 -6.73 -14.71 6.27
N PRO A 23 -7.70 -14.44 5.37
CA PRO A 23 -8.95 -13.79 5.75
C PRO A 23 -9.75 -14.60 6.78
N TRP A 24 -9.83 -15.91 6.57
CA TRP A 24 -10.57 -16.81 7.46
C TRP A 24 -9.90 -16.97 8.82
N ILE A 25 -8.56 -16.93 8.86
CA ILE A 25 -7.79 -16.96 10.11
C ILE A 25 -8.05 -15.67 10.89
N ALA A 26 -8.00 -14.52 10.25
CA ALA A 26 -8.29 -13.23 10.89
C ALA A 26 -9.73 -13.17 11.43
N LEU A 27 -10.72 -13.58 10.62
CA LEU A 27 -12.13 -13.64 11.04
C LEU A 27 -12.36 -14.63 12.18
N GLY A 28 -11.72 -15.81 12.13
CA GLY A 28 -11.78 -16.81 13.20
C GLY A 28 -11.20 -16.28 14.51
N SER A 29 -10.07 -15.61 14.44
CA SER A 29 -9.45 -14.96 15.61
C SER A 29 -10.30 -13.81 16.14
N ALA A 30 -10.90 -13.00 15.27
CA ALA A 30 -11.87 -11.97 15.65
C ALA A 30 -13.06 -12.56 16.40
N ALA A 31 -13.62 -13.67 15.89
CA ALA A 31 -14.70 -14.39 16.55
C ALA A 31 -14.28 -14.90 17.94
N ILE A 32 -13.06 -15.42 18.10
CA ILE A 32 -12.54 -15.84 19.42
C ILE A 32 -12.49 -14.67 20.38
N PHE A 33 -12.01 -13.47 20.00
CA PHE A 33 -12.01 -12.29 20.86
C PHE A 33 -13.43 -11.87 21.26
N ILE A 34 -14.39 -11.89 20.34
CA ILE A 34 -15.81 -11.59 20.62
C ILE A 34 -16.37 -12.60 21.64
N VAL A 35 -16.12 -13.90 21.46
CA VAL A 35 -16.56 -14.93 22.39
C VAL A 35 -15.95 -14.75 23.76
N LEU A 36 -14.65 -14.47 23.85
CA LEU A 36 -13.99 -14.17 25.14
C LEU A 36 -14.57 -12.93 25.82
N GLY A 37 -14.99 -11.93 25.06
CA GLY A 37 -15.70 -10.77 25.57
C GLY A 37 -17.09 -11.12 26.12
N ILE A 38 -17.86 -11.99 25.44
CA ILE A 38 -19.17 -12.49 25.94
C ILE A 38 -18.99 -13.21 27.28
N PHE A 39 -17.92 -14.00 27.44
CA PHE A 39 -17.57 -14.67 28.71
C PHE A 39 -16.90 -13.74 29.72
N LYS A 40 -16.82 -12.44 29.45
CA LYS A 40 -16.20 -11.40 30.31
C LYS A 40 -14.74 -11.70 30.70
N VAL A 41 -14.01 -12.40 29.84
CA VAL A 41 -12.55 -12.59 30.02
C VAL A 41 -11.82 -11.28 29.74
N TYR A 42 -12.35 -10.47 28.82
CA TYR A 42 -11.94 -9.10 28.51
C TYR A 42 -13.16 -8.19 28.46
N ASP A 43 -12.99 -6.90 28.69
CA ASP A 43 -14.02 -5.90 28.45
C ASP A 43 -14.16 -5.59 26.96
N PHE A 44 -14.65 -6.58 26.20
CA PHE A 44 -14.73 -6.56 24.75
C PHE A 44 -16.12 -6.99 24.29
N SER A 45 -16.91 -6.04 23.83
CA SER A 45 -18.26 -6.29 23.33
C SER A 45 -18.28 -6.42 21.79
N ILE A 46 -19.37 -6.99 21.25
CA ILE A 46 -19.59 -7.01 19.80
C ILE A 46 -19.71 -5.59 19.23
N PHE A 47 -20.25 -4.65 20.00
CA PHE A 47 -20.31 -3.25 19.60
C PHE A 47 -18.93 -2.61 19.52
N THR A 48 -18.05 -2.90 20.49
CA THR A 48 -16.64 -2.47 20.49
C THR A 48 -15.91 -3.06 19.29
N ALA A 49 -16.14 -4.35 18.98
CA ALA A 49 -15.57 -5.03 17.84
C ALA A 49 -15.97 -4.37 16.51
N LEU A 50 -17.27 -4.08 16.31
CA LEU A 50 -17.74 -3.44 15.09
C LEU A 50 -17.36 -1.96 14.99
N ALA A 51 -17.27 -1.25 16.11
CA ALA A 51 -16.81 0.13 16.15
C ALA A 51 -15.32 0.29 15.85
N ALA A 52 -14.51 -0.76 16.09
CA ALA A 52 -13.09 -0.77 15.77
C ALA A 52 -12.80 -0.90 14.28
N VAL A 53 -13.78 -1.31 13.47
CA VAL A 53 -13.62 -1.46 12.02
C VAL A 53 -13.57 -0.09 11.35
N ASP A 54 -12.49 0.18 10.62
CA ASP A 54 -12.41 1.38 9.79
C ASP A 54 -13.15 1.17 8.45
N TYR A 55 -14.45 1.53 8.47
CA TYR A 55 -15.30 1.44 7.28
C TYR A 55 -14.87 2.40 6.18
N ASN A 56 -14.24 3.54 6.50
CA ASN A 56 -13.74 4.47 5.50
C ASN A 56 -12.64 3.84 4.66
N VAL A 57 -11.69 3.15 5.30
CA VAL A 57 -10.63 2.40 4.62
C VAL A 57 -11.20 1.28 3.76
N LEU A 58 -12.15 0.49 4.27
CA LEU A 58 -12.77 -0.59 3.49
C LEU A 58 -13.51 -0.06 2.25
N LEU A 59 -14.26 1.04 2.38
CA LEU A 59 -14.95 1.69 1.28
C LEU A 59 -13.96 2.29 0.26
N MET A 60 -12.85 2.86 0.72
CA MET A 60 -11.79 3.37 -0.16
C MET A 60 -11.20 2.24 -0.99
N ILE A 61 -10.80 1.14 -0.37
CA ILE A 61 -10.23 -0.03 -1.07
C ILE A 61 -11.22 -0.57 -2.09
N GLY A 62 -12.46 -0.85 -1.68
CA GLY A 62 -13.48 -1.37 -2.59
C GLY A 62 -13.80 -0.43 -3.75
N GLY A 63 -13.93 0.87 -3.48
CA GLY A 63 -14.22 1.89 -4.49
C GLY A 63 -13.08 2.09 -5.48
N THR A 64 -11.84 2.22 -4.99
CA THR A 64 -10.66 2.41 -5.85
C THR A 64 -10.40 1.18 -6.72
N MET A 65 -10.52 -0.04 -6.18
CA MET A 65 -10.37 -1.28 -6.95
C MET A 65 -11.37 -1.36 -8.12
N GLY A 66 -12.63 -0.96 -7.89
CA GLY A 66 -13.61 -0.93 -8.95
C GLY A 66 -13.28 0.07 -10.07
N ILE A 67 -12.83 1.28 -9.71
CA ILE A 67 -12.39 2.30 -10.68
C ILE A 67 -11.17 1.80 -11.47
N VAL A 68 -10.21 1.20 -10.78
CA VAL A 68 -8.99 0.64 -11.36
C VAL A 68 -9.30 -0.49 -12.35
N THR A 69 -10.26 -1.37 -12.04
CA THR A 69 -10.71 -2.43 -12.96
C THR A 69 -11.19 -1.83 -14.27
N LEU A 70 -12.03 -0.79 -14.22
CA LEU A 70 -12.52 -0.08 -15.41
C LEU A 70 -11.38 0.62 -16.18
N PHE A 71 -10.41 1.18 -15.44
CA PHE A 71 -9.23 1.84 -16.01
C PHE A 71 -8.31 0.84 -16.75
N ILE A 72 -8.10 -0.35 -16.20
CA ILE A 72 -7.37 -1.43 -16.87
C ILE A 72 -8.09 -1.85 -18.16
N GLU A 73 -9.41 -2.07 -18.11
CA GLU A 73 -10.21 -2.47 -19.24
C GLU A 73 -10.20 -1.44 -20.38
N SER A 74 -10.03 -0.16 -20.06
CA SER A 74 -9.93 0.92 -21.06
C SER A 74 -8.69 0.83 -21.94
N LYS A 75 -7.68 0.04 -21.56
CA LYS A 75 -6.36 -0.09 -22.17
C LYS A 75 -5.55 1.22 -22.18
N MET A 76 -6.01 2.26 -21.47
CA MET A 76 -5.30 3.53 -21.37
C MET A 76 -3.89 3.35 -20.76
N PRO A 77 -3.71 2.59 -19.63
CA PRO A 77 -2.38 2.39 -19.05
C PRO A 77 -1.38 1.77 -20.04
N ALA A 78 -1.82 0.75 -20.79
CA ALA A 78 -0.97 0.11 -21.78
C ALA A 78 -0.57 1.07 -22.91
N ARG A 79 -1.51 1.89 -23.40
CA ARG A 79 -1.22 2.92 -24.42
C ARG A 79 -0.23 3.97 -23.89
N LEU A 80 -0.40 4.43 -22.66
CA LEU A 80 0.53 5.39 -22.05
C LEU A 80 1.94 4.80 -21.91
N ALA A 81 2.06 3.54 -21.48
CA ALA A 81 3.33 2.85 -21.40
C ALA A 81 4.00 2.70 -22.78
N GLU A 82 3.26 2.29 -23.83
CA GLU A 82 3.78 2.20 -25.19
C GLU A 82 4.24 3.57 -25.72
N MET A 83 3.48 4.63 -25.43
CA MET A 83 3.83 6.00 -25.82
C MET A 83 5.15 6.45 -25.20
N LEU A 84 5.35 6.16 -23.92
CA LEU A 84 6.60 6.49 -23.23
C LEU A 84 7.79 5.73 -23.82
N ILE A 85 7.61 4.43 -24.08
CA ILE A 85 8.67 3.59 -24.64
C ILE A 85 9.03 3.97 -26.07
N SER A 86 8.05 4.40 -26.88
CA SER A 86 8.32 4.83 -28.25
C SER A 86 9.26 6.03 -28.36
N ARG A 87 9.49 6.74 -27.25
CA ARG A 87 10.33 7.95 -27.17
C ARG A 87 11.74 7.70 -26.59
N VAL A 88 12.02 6.49 -26.09
CA VAL A 88 13.30 6.19 -25.44
C VAL A 88 14.28 5.51 -26.39
N PRO A 89 15.60 5.81 -26.31
CA PRO A 89 16.58 5.38 -27.29
C PRO A 89 17.02 3.91 -27.14
N ASN A 90 17.01 3.37 -25.91
CA ASN A 90 17.55 2.05 -25.63
C ASN A 90 16.88 1.35 -24.45
N VAL A 91 17.21 0.05 -24.26
CA VAL A 91 16.65 -0.82 -23.21
C VAL A 91 16.82 -0.25 -21.82
N LYS A 92 17.99 0.32 -21.49
CA LYS A 92 18.23 0.93 -20.18
C LYS A 92 17.16 1.96 -19.84
N TRP A 93 16.90 2.88 -20.77
CA TRP A 93 15.89 3.92 -20.57
C TRP A 93 14.46 3.36 -20.64
N ALA A 94 14.21 2.34 -21.47
CA ALA A 94 12.90 1.72 -21.56
C ALA A 94 12.50 1.07 -20.21
N VAL A 95 13.40 0.30 -19.59
CA VAL A 95 13.16 -0.31 -18.28
C VAL A 95 12.98 0.74 -17.19
N THR A 96 13.85 1.75 -17.17
CA THR A 96 13.79 2.81 -16.16
C THR A 96 12.50 3.64 -16.27
N VAL A 97 12.11 4.02 -17.49
CA VAL A 97 10.89 4.79 -17.73
C VAL A 97 9.63 3.97 -17.42
N LEU A 98 9.64 2.67 -17.75
CA LEU A 98 8.54 1.78 -17.35
C LEU A 98 8.42 1.63 -15.84
N ALA A 99 9.54 1.48 -15.15
CA ALA A 99 9.55 1.41 -13.68
C ALA A 99 9.03 2.72 -13.06
N LEU A 100 9.49 3.88 -13.53
CA LEU A 100 8.99 5.18 -13.10
C LEU A 100 7.50 5.36 -13.42
N PHE A 101 7.06 4.98 -14.62
CA PHE A 101 5.67 5.05 -15.01
C PHE A 101 4.79 4.17 -14.11
N ALA A 102 5.23 2.94 -13.85
CA ALA A 102 4.55 2.06 -12.91
C ALA A 102 4.48 2.69 -11.52
N GLY A 103 5.56 3.31 -11.05
CA GLY A 103 5.56 4.05 -9.79
C GLY A 103 4.54 5.18 -9.79
N ILE A 104 4.57 6.08 -10.76
CA ILE A 104 3.63 7.21 -10.85
C ILE A 104 2.16 6.73 -10.86
N ILE A 105 1.85 5.67 -11.60
CA ILE A 105 0.51 5.07 -11.58
C ILE A 105 0.20 4.52 -10.19
N SER A 106 1.17 3.83 -9.56
CA SER A 106 0.98 3.22 -8.24
C SER A 106 0.80 4.23 -7.11
N ALA A 107 1.21 5.46 -7.28
CA ALA A 107 0.87 6.52 -6.33
C ALA A 107 -0.65 6.76 -6.20
N PHE A 108 -1.45 6.32 -7.19
CA PHE A 108 -2.90 6.52 -7.22
C PHE A 108 -3.69 5.23 -7.43
N VAL A 109 -3.00 4.11 -7.63
CA VAL A 109 -3.54 2.80 -7.94
C VAL A 109 -2.75 1.76 -7.16
N ASP A 110 -3.46 0.81 -6.58
CA ASP A 110 -2.82 -0.31 -5.87
C ASP A 110 -1.65 -0.91 -6.65
N ASN A 111 -0.58 -1.26 -5.92
CA ASN A 111 0.67 -1.74 -6.48
C ASN A 111 0.51 -3.05 -7.29
N VAL A 112 -0.35 -3.97 -6.85
CA VAL A 112 -0.61 -5.24 -7.56
C VAL A 112 -1.31 -4.97 -8.88
N ALA A 113 -2.35 -4.14 -8.87
CA ALA A 113 -3.08 -3.74 -10.07
C ALA A 113 -2.17 -3.00 -11.05
N THR A 114 -1.30 -2.12 -10.56
CA THR A 114 -0.30 -1.41 -11.38
C THR A 114 0.66 -2.38 -12.07
N VAL A 115 1.17 -3.37 -11.36
CA VAL A 115 2.03 -4.40 -11.95
C VAL A 115 1.26 -5.18 -13.01
N LEU A 116 0.01 -5.58 -12.75
CA LEU A 116 -0.83 -6.30 -13.72
C LEU A 116 -1.06 -5.47 -15.01
N MET A 117 -1.15 -4.14 -14.90
CA MET A 117 -1.31 -3.24 -16.05
C MET A 117 -0.04 -3.06 -16.88
N VAL A 118 1.11 -2.86 -16.23
CA VAL A 118 2.36 -2.45 -16.88
C VAL A 118 3.21 -3.65 -17.31
N ALA A 119 3.15 -4.77 -16.58
CA ALA A 119 3.93 -5.96 -16.85
C ALA A 119 3.72 -6.57 -18.26
N PRO A 120 2.50 -6.62 -18.83
CA PRO A 120 2.30 -7.09 -20.22
C PRO A 120 3.11 -6.30 -21.24
N VAL A 121 3.21 -4.98 -21.05
CA VAL A 121 4.03 -4.10 -21.93
C VAL A 121 5.51 -4.42 -21.75
N GLY A 122 5.98 -4.58 -20.51
CA GLY A 122 7.35 -5.02 -20.20
C GLY A 122 7.69 -6.37 -20.81
N LEU A 123 6.77 -7.35 -20.75
CA LEU A 123 6.91 -8.67 -21.40
C LEU A 123 6.99 -8.55 -22.93
N ALA A 124 6.10 -7.79 -23.54
CA ALA A 124 6.07 -7.61 -25.00
C ALA A 124 7.39 -7.03 -25.52
N ILE A 125 7.92 -6.02 -24.81
CA ILE A 125 9.21 -5.40 -25.17
C ILE A 125 10.37 -6.37 -24.98
N SER A 126 10.41 -7.07 -23.85
CA SER A 126 11.46 -8.03 -23.56
C SER A 126 11.53 -9.12 -24.63
N ARG A 127 10.37 -9.65 -25.07
CA ARG A 127 10.27 -10.64 -26.15
C ARG A 127 10.73 -10.06 -27.49
N LYS A 128 10.31 -8.83 -27.83
CA LYS A 128 10.69 -8.17 -29.08
C LYS A 128 12.20 -7.93 -29.17
N LEU A 129 12.82 -7.59 -28.04
CA LEU A 129 14.25 -7.30 -27.95
C LEU A 129 15.08 -8.55 -27.62
N LYS A 130 14.45 -9.72 -27.44
CA LYS A 130 15.10 -10.99 -27.06
C LYS A 130 15.94 -10.87 -25.78
N ILE A 131 15.47 -10.08 -24.81
CA ILE A 131 16.07 -9.95 -23.49
C ILE A 131 15.21 -10.68 -22.45
N SER A 132 15.80 -11.00 -21.29
CA SER A 132 15.05 -11.60 -20.19
C SER A 132 14.00 -10.62 -19.64
N PRO A 133 12.73 -11.01 -19.50
CA PRO A 133 11.71 -10.18 -18.90
C PRO A 133 11.84 -10.09 -17.37
N VAL A 134 12.60 -10.98 -16.73
CA VAL A 134 12.72 -11.06 -15.28
C VAL A 134 13.19 -9.74 -14.66
N PRO A 135 14.33 -9.14 -15.09
CA PRO A 135 14.79 -7.88 -14.53
C PRO A 135 13.83 -6.71 -14.79
N VAL A 136 13.15 -6.72 -15.94
CA VAL A 136 12.21 -5.66 -16.33
C VAL A 136 10.99 -5.66 -15.41
N LEU A 137 10.40 -6.83 -15.20
CA LEU A 137 9.21 -6.96 -14.35
C LEU A 137 9.53 -6.74 -12.87
N ILE A 138 10.72 -7.15 -12.42
CA ILE A 138 11.16 -6.84 -11.05
C ILE A 138 11.30 -5.32 -10.86
N ALA A 139 11.93 -4.61 -11.80
CA ALA A 139 12.07 -3.15 -11.73
C ALA A 139 10.71 -2.43 -11.68
N ILE A 140 9.74 -2.87 -12.50
CA ILE A 140 8.36 -2.38 -12.48
C ILE A 140 7.74 -2.60 -11.09
N ALA A 141 7.85 -3.79 -10.55
CA ALA A 141 7.20 -4.17 -9.31
C ALA A 141 7.77 -3.44 -8.08
N VAL A 142 9.11 -3.35 -7.96
CA VAL A 142 9.73 -2.66 -6.82
C VAL A 142 9.48 -1.14 -6.86
N SER A 143 9.37 -0.55 -8.06
CA SER A 143 9.03 0.86 -8.23
C SER A 143 7.56 1.13 -7.92
N SER A 144 6.66 0.24 -8.35
CA SER A 144 5.24 0.29 -8.01
C SER A 144 5.03 0.22 -6.50
N ASN A 145 5.69 -0.72 -5.83
CA ASN A 145 5.58 -0.87 -4.38
C ASN A 145 6.09 0.37 -3.60
N LEU A 146 7.22 0.96 -4.01
CA LEU A 146 7.73 2.19 -3.39
C LEU A 146 6.70 3.32 -3.45
N GLN A 147 6.18 3.58 -4.64
CA GLN A 147 5.32 4.73 -4.90
C GLN A 147 3.90 4.57 -4.33
N GLY A 148 3.49 3.34 -4.00
CA GLY A 148 2.24 3.09 -3.29
C GLY A 148 2.14 3.85 -1.96
N ALA A 149 3.28 4.12 -1.30
CA ALA A 149 3.33 4.92 -0.07
C ALA A 149 3.23 6.45 -0.30
N ALA A 150 3.25 6.94 -1.55
CA ALA A 150 3.30 8.36 -1.85
C ALA A 150 1.99 9.09 -1.54
N THR A 151 0.84 8.47 -1.75
CA THR A 151 -0.46 9.09 -1.49
C THR A 151 -1.38 8.18 -0.69
N MET A 152 -2.43 8.77 -0.15
CA MET A 152 -3.42 8.04 0.66
C MET A 152 -4.08 6.88 -0.09
N VAL A 153 -4.18 6.93 -1.42
CA VAL A 153 -4.89 5.92 -2.23
C VAL A 153 -3.97 5.01 -3.04
N GLY A 154 -2.64 5.18 -2.92
CA GLY A 154 -1.68 4.41 -3.69
C GLY A 154 -1.51 2.97 -3.21
N ASP A 155 -1.61 2.73 -1.91
CA ASP A 155 -1.52 1.37 -1.34
C ASP A 155 -2.44 1.24 -0.12
N THR A 156 -2.86 0.03 0.18
CA THR A 156 -3.67 -0.31 1.35
C THR A 156 -2.99 0.14 2.66
N THR A 157 -1.67 0.04 2.77
CA THR A 157 -0.91 0.50 3.94
C THR A 157 -1.00 2.00 4.16
N SER A 158 -1.03 2.79 3.08
CA SER A 158 -1.24 4.23 3.14
C SER A 158 -2.67 4.59 3.55
N MET A 159 -3.67 3.83 3.07
CA MET A 159 -5.06 3.99 3.50
C MET A 159 -5.22 3.67 4.99
N LEU A 160 -4.55 2.62 5.50
CA LEU A 160 -4.53 2.26 6.92
C LEU A 160 -3.92 3.37 7.78
N LEU A 161 -2.78 3.93 7.36
CA LEU A 161 -2.18 5.08 8.05
C LEU A 161 -3.14 6.28 8.04
N GLY A 162 -3.70 6.61 6.87
CA GLY A 162 -4.63 7.73 6.72
C GLY A 162 -5.85 7.59 7.63
N GLY A 163 -6.47 6.42 7.67
CA GLY A 163 -7.60 6.12 8.55
C GLY A 163 -7.21 6.18 10.03
N TYR A 164 -6.15 5.48 10.44
CA TYR A 164 -5.71 5.42 11.83
C TYR A 164 -5.28 6.78 12.39
N ALA A 165 -4.51 7.56 11.63
CA ALA A 165 -4.00 8.86 12.06
C ALA A 165 -4.96 10.03 11.77
N GLY A 166 -6.16 9.78 11.22
CA GLY A 166 -7.13 10.80 10.85
C GLY A 166 -6.65 11.74 9.74
N MET A 167 -5.70 11.28 8.92
CA MET A 167 -5.14 12.08 7.82
C MET A 167 -6.10 12.12 6.63
N ASN A 168 -6.11 13.25 5.93
CA ASN A 168 -6.78 13.40 4.66
C ASN A 168 -5.80 13.24 3.47
N PHE A 169 -6.31 13.30 2.24
CA PHE A 169 -5.48 13.11 1.04
C PHE A 169 -4.35 14.15 0.92
N LEU A 170 -4.60 15.41 1.26
CA LEU A 170 -3.60 16.49 1.17
C LEU A 170 -2.53 16.39 2.26
N ASP A 171 -2.81 15.75 3.40
CA ASP A 171 -1.84 15.58 4.48
C ASP A 171 -0.63 14.74 4.05
N PHE A 172 -0.77 13.88 3.03
CA PHE A 172 0.35 13.17 2.43
C PHE A 172 1.32 14.12 1.71
N PHE A 173 0.84 15.25 1.20
CA PHE A 173 1.65 16.26 0.50
C PHE A 173 2.14 17.36 1.44
N TRP A 174 1.26 17.86 2.28
CA TRP A 174 1.56 18.95 3.19
C TRP A 174 0.69 18.89 4.43
N MET A 175 1.30 18.75 5.61
CA MET A 175 0.61 18.59 6.86
C MET A 175 1.29 19.40 7.97
N ARG A 176 0.49 20.12 8.78
CA ARG A 176 0.98 20.90 9.95
C ARG A 176 2.12 21.86 9.63
N GLY A 177 2.10 22.47 8.45
CA GLY A 177 3.15 23.41 8.02
C GLY A 177 4.45 22.77 7.53
N LYS A 178 4.52 21.44 7.46
CA LYS A 178 5.67 20.67 6.97
C LYS A 178 5.31 19.87 5.73
N PRO A 179 6.26 19.63 4.80
CA PRO A 179 6.03 18.74 3.67
C PRO A 179 5.82 17.29 4.16
N GLY A 180 4.78 16.63 3.60
CA GLY A 180 4.35 15.30 3.98
C GLY A 180 5.23 14.17 3.46
N ILE A 181 4.77 12.92 3.65
CA ILE A 181 5.51 11.71 3.25
C ILE A 181 5.71 11.61 1.73
N PHE A 182 4.81 12.16 0.92
CA PHE A 182 4.91 12.19 -0.55
C PHE A 182 6.33 12.58 -1.00
N TRP A 183 6.89 13.64 -0.47
CA TRP A 183 8.21 14.14 -0.87
C TRP A 183 9.34 13.19 -0.47
N GLY A 184 9.21 12.48 0.65
CA GLY A 184 10.17 11.44 1.05
C GLY A 184 10.17 10.26 0.11
N VAL A 185 8.97 9.83 -0.33
CA VAL A 185 8.80 8.75 -1.31
C VAL A 185 9.35 9.17 -2.67
N GLU A 186 9.10 10.41 -3.12
CA GLU A 186 9.64 10.90 -4.39
C GLU A 186 11.17 11.02 -4.38
N LEU A 187 11.77 11.45 -3.28
CA LEU A 187 13.23 11.42 -3.11
C LEU A 187 13.75 9.98 -3.17
N GLY A 188 13.06 9.03 -2.56
CA GLY A 188 13.33 7.60 -2.67
C GLY A 188 13.24 7.12 -4.10
N ALA A 189 12.24 7.57 -4.86
CA ALA A 189 12.06 7.22 -6.27
C ALA A 189 13.18 7.77 -7.16
N ILE A 190 13.62 8.99 -6.92
CA ILE A 190 14.77 9.57 -7.62
C ILE A 190 16.04 8.78 -7.33
N ALA A 191 16.33 8.49 -6.05
CA ALA A 191 17.51 7.75 -5.64
C ALA A 191 17.52 6.32 -6.22
N SER A 192 16.39 5.62 -6.16
CA SER A 192 16.26 4.27 -6.71
C SER A 192 16.27 4.24 -8.24
N THR A 193 15.79 5.30 -8.90
CA THR A 193 15.92 5.47 -10.36
C THR A 193 17.38 5.54 -10.77
N ILE A 194 18.22 6.26 -10.03
CA ILE A 194 19.66 6.31 -10.29
C ILE A 194 20.26 4.91 -10.12
N ALA A 195 19.84 4.15 -9.09
CA ALA A 195 20.27 2.76 -8.93
C ALA A 195 19.87 1.89 -10.12
N LEU A 196 18.64 2.02 -10.66
CA LEU A 196 18.23 1.30 -11.89
C LEU A 196 19.07 1.69 -13.09
N LEU A 197 19.35 2.97 -13.31
CA LEU A 197 20.20 3.44 -14.41
C LEU A 197 21.62 2.85 -14.34
N ILE A 198 22.16 2.64 -13.13
CA ILE A 198 23.45 2.01 -12.91
C ILE A 198 23.37 0.48 -13.18
N LEU A 199 22.33 -0.17 -12.70
CA LEU A 199 22.12 -1.62 -12.87
C LEU A 199 21.97 -1.99 -14.36
N PHE A 200 21.18 -1.20 -15.10
CA PHE A 200 20.93 -1.43 -16.52
C PHE A 200 21.91 -0.70 -17.46
N ARG A 201 23.03 -0.16 -16.97
CA ARG A 201 24.00 0.63 -17.79
C ARG A 201 24.58 -0.11 -18.98
N LYS A 202 24.58 -1.44 -18.95
CA LYS A 202 25.11 -2.29 -20.04
C LYS A 202 24.08 -2.57 -21.14
N GLU A 203 22.80 -2.36 -20.88
CA GLU A 203 21.70 -2.63 -21.81
C GLU A 203 21.53 -1.45 -22.79
N LYS A 204 22.36 -1.43 -23.83
CA LYS A 204 22.41 -0.34 -24.83
C LYS A 204 21.66 -0.66 -26.12
N GLN A 205 21.00 -1.82 -26.23
CA GLN A 205 20.22 -2.20 -27.41
C GLN A 205 19.17 -1.13 -27.73
N THR A 206 19.06 -0.74 -29.00
CA THR A 206 18.07 0.24 -29.45
C THR A 206 16.66 -0.33 -29.35
N VAL A 207 15.74 0.48 -28.85
CA VAL A 207 14.32 0.13 -28.76
C VAL A 207 13.59 0.82 -29.91
N SER A 208 12.90 0.02 -30.74
CA SER A 208 11.95 0.53 -31.71
C SER A 208 10.59 -0.08 -31.38
N SER A 209 9.71 0.72 -30.78
CA SER A 209 8.35 0.31 -30.46
C SER A 209 7.37 1.23 -31.15
N LYS A 210 6.31 0.65 -31.73
CA LYS A 210 5.17 1.40 -32.27
C LYS A 210 4.04 1.33 -31.26
N ILE A 211 3.21 2.36 -31.24
CA ILE A 211 1.98 2.39 -30.43
C ILE A 211 0.94 1.56 -31.19
N GLU A 212 0.57 0.41 -30.63
CA GLU A 212 -0.40 -0.52 -31.24
C GLU A 212 -1.72 -0.56 -30.47
N THR A 213 -1.70 -0.18 -29.18
CA THR A 213 -2.88 -0.24 -28.31
C THR A 213 -3.85 0.89 -28.60
N ALA A 214 -5.07 0.54 -28.95
CA ALA A 214 -6.20 1.49 -29.07
C ALA A 214 -6.96 1.56 -27.75
N VAL A 215 -7.23 2.78 -27.27
CA VAL A 215 -8.05 3.01 -26.07
C VAL A 215 -9.52 2.76 -26.43
N THR A 216 -10.19 1.95 -25.63
CA THR A 216 -11.60 1.58 -25.86
C THR A 216 -12.56 2.59 -25.22
N ASP A 217 -12.16 3.24 -24.12
CA ASP A 217 -12.94 4.22 -23.40
C ASP A 217 -12.02 5.19 -22.63
N TYR A 218 -12.31 6.49 -22.72
CA TYR A 218 -11.57 7.53 -21.97
C TYR A 218 -12.22 7.86 -20.64
N PHE A 219 -13.49 7.49 -20.43
CA PHE A 219 -14.23 7.82 -19.22
C PHE A 219 -13.60 7.26 -17.94
N PRO A 220 -13.09 6.02 -17.89
CA PRO A 220 -12.37 5.52 -16.72
C PRO A 220 -11.14 6.36 -16.34
N SER A 221 -10.44 6.95 -17.32
CA SER A 221 -9.33 7.87 -17.03
C SER A 221 -9.81 9.16 -16.38
N CYS A 222 -10.96 9.68 -16.82
CA CYS A 222 -11.59 10.84 -16.19
C CYS A 222 -12.05 10.51 -14.77
N LEU A 223 -12.53 9.28 -14.50
CA LEU A 223 -12.88 8.83 -13.14
C LEU A 223 -11.68 8.78 -12.22
N MET A 224 -10.54 8.26 -12.69
CA MET A 224 -9.29 8.25 -11.91
C MET A 224 -8.88 9.66 -11.51
N LEU A 225 -8.81 10.59 -12.47
CA LEU A 225 -8.49 11.99 -12.19
C LEU A 225 -9.55 12.66 -11.32
N GLY A 226 -10.83 12.34 -11.55
CA GLY A 226 -11.95 12.80 -10.74
C GLY A 226 -11.88 12.33 -9.30
N THR A 227 -11.43 11.09 -9.06
CA THR A 227 -11.21 10.55 -7.71
C THR A 227 -10.19 11.40 -6.96
N VAL A 228 -9.03 11.65 -7.56
CA VAL A 228 -7.99 12.49 -6.96
C VAL A 228 -8.52 13.91 -6.71
N ALA A 229 -9.17 14.51 -7.69
CA ALA A 229 -9.72 15.86 -7.57
C ALA A 229 -10.77 15.96 -6.43
N LEU A 230 -11.67 14.98 -6.33
CA LEU A 230 -12.70 14.99 -5.28
C LEU A 230 -12.12 14.68 -3.90
N LEU A 231 -11.08 13.85 -3.80
CA LEU A 231 -10.36 13.65 -2.53
C LEU A 231 -9.64 14.92 -2.06
N ILE A 232 -9.08 15.68 -2.99
CA ILE A 232 -8.52 17.01 -2.71
C ILE A 232 -9.62 17.95 -2.20
N VAL A 233 -10.76 18.02 -2.89
CA VAL A 233 -11.89 18.86 -2.45
C VAL A 233 -12.41 18.40 -1.08
N ALA A 234 -12.52 17.09 -0.85
CA ALA A 234 -12.95 16.54 0.43
C ALA A 234 -11.99 16.87 1.59
N SER A 235 -10.71 17.12 1.29
CA SER A 235 -9.72 17.52 2.30
C SER A 235 -9.95 18.94 2.83
N PHE A 236 -10.67 19.78 2.10
CA PHE A 236 -11.02 21.16 2.52
C PHE A 236 -12.36 21.23 3.25
N LEU A 237 -13.10 20.14 3.37
CA LEU A 237 -14.37 20.16 4.09
C LEU A 237 -14.13 20.41 5.58
N PRO A 238 -14.84 21.38 6.19
CA PRO A 238 -14.72 21.64 7.62
C PRO A 238 -15.28 20.47 8.43
N GLU A 239 -14.68 20.21 9.56
CA GLU A 239 -15.17 19.20 10.51
C GLU A 239 -16.49 19.65 11.12
N PRO A 240 -17.57 18.85 11.02
CA PRO A 240 -18.87 19.21 11.59
C PRO A 240 -18.86 19.04 13.11
N ALA A 241 -19.78 19.76 13.79
CA ALA A 241 -19.88 19.77 15.25
C ALA A 241 -20.36 18.43 15.88
N GLY A 242 -20.67 17.41 15.07
CA GLY A 242 -21.08 16.09 15.55
C GLY A 242 -22.33 15.52 14.85
N GLY A 243 -22.89 14.45 15.41
CA GLY A 243 -24.07 13.77 14.88
C GLY A 243 -23.85 13.01 13.57
N PHE A 244 -24.92 12.83 12.78
CA PHE A 244 -24.87 12.10 11.51
C PHE A 244 -23.88 12.71 10.51
N LEU A 245 -23.72 14.03 10.49
CA LEU A 245 -22.77 14.72 9.63
C LEU A 245 -21.32 14.35 9.97
N MET A 246 -20.99 14.12 11.23
CA MET A 246 -19.66 13.65 11.64
C MET A 246 -19.39 12.24 11.12
N THR A 247 -20.38 11.36 11.13
CA THR A 247 -20.25 10.02 10.54
C THR A 247 -19.97 10.11 9.05
N LEU A 248 -20.69 10.95 8.30
CA LEU A 248 -20.45 11.17 6.88
C LEU A 248 -19.06 11.78 6.63
N TYR A 249 -18.64 12.72 7.48
CA TYR A 249 -17.32 13.33 7.38
C TYR A 249 -16.21 12.30 7.59
N ASN A 250 -16.34 11.41 8.54
CA ASN A 250 -15.37 10.34 8.78
C ASN A 250 -15.31 9.32 7.62
N LEU A 251 -16.41 9.14 6.90
CA LEU A 251 -16.50 8.25 5.75
C LEU A 251 -16.23 8.96 4.38
N ARG A 252 -15.91 10.25 4.37
CA ARG A 252 -15.90 11.09 3.16
C ARG A 252 -15.03 10.54 2.03
N SER A 253 -13.83 10.07 2.35
CA SER A 253 -12.89 9.53 1.34
C SER A 253 -13.40 8.22 0.75
N GLY A 254 -13.90 7.32 1.58
CA GLY A 254 -14.50 6.06 1.13
C GLY A 254 -15.76 6.29 0.30
N LEU A 255 -16.62 7.23 0.70
CA LEU A 255 -17.84 7.58 -0.03
C LEU A 255 -17.52 8.18 -1.41
N VAL A 256 -16.50 9.03 -1.53
CA VAL A 256 -16.03 9.57 -2.82
C VAL A 256 -15.59 8.42 -3.74
N CYS A 257 -14.74 7.53 -3.24
CA CYS A 257 -14.25 6.39 -4.03
C CYS A 257 -15.40 5.47 -4.46
N LEU A 258 -16.31 5.13 -3.54
CA LEU A 258 -17.45 4.27 -3.84
C LEU A 258 -18.42 4.93 -4.83
N ALA A 259 -18.75 6.21 -4.64
CA ALA A 259 -19.67 6.93 -5.54
C ALA A 259 -19.14 6.97 -6.97
N LEU A 260 -17.86 7.28 -7.16
CA LEU A 260 -17.23 7.29 -8.47
C LEU A 260 -17.12 5.89 -9.08
N CYS A 261 -16.89 4.86 -8.27
CA CYS A 261 -16.96 3.47 -8.73
C CYS A 261 -18.37 3.15 -9.29
N VAL A 262 -19.41 3.49 -8.54
CA VAL A 262 -20.81 3.29 -8.98
C VAL A 262 -21.09 4.05 -10.28
N VAL A 263 -20.68 5.32 -10.39
CA VAL A 263 -20.81 6.12 -11.62
C VAL A 263 -20.10 5.43 -12.81
N GLY A 264 -18.89 4.90 -12.58
CA GLY A 264 -18.13 4.16 -13.59
C GLY A 264 -18.83 2.89 -14.06
N ILE A 265 -19.37 2.12 -13.12
CA ILE A 265 -20.13 0.89 -13.41
C ILE A 265 -21.38 1.22 -14.21
N VAL A 266 -22.15 2.23 -13.79
CA VAL A 266 -23.38 2.67 -14.48
C VAL A 266 -23.07 3.12 -15.91
N HIS A 267 -22.03 3.98 -16.07
CA HIS A 267 -21.59 4.40 -17.41
C HIS A 267 -21.25 3.20 -18.31
N SER A 268 -20.44 2.27 -17.80
CA SER A 268 -20.03 1.09 -18.56
C SER A 268 -21.21 0.17 -18.91
N CYS A 269 -22.17 -0.02 -17.99
CA CYS A 269 -23.38 -0.79 -18.23
C CYS A 269 -24.26 -0.16 -19.32
N LEU A 270 -24.43 1.16 -19.29
CA LEU A 270 -25.19 1.91 -20.29
C LEU A 270 -24.52 1.84 -21.68
N LYS A 271 -23.20 2.04 -21.73
CA LYS A 271 -22.40 2.01 -22.96
C LYS A 271 -22.44 0.62 -23.62
N ASN A 272 -22.22 -0.43 -22.83
CA ASN A 272 -22.16 -1.81 -23.31
C ASN A 272 -23.54 -2.49 -23.39
N ARG A 273 -24.59 -1.83 -22.95
CA ARG A 273 -25.95 -2.38 -22.80
C ARG A 273 -26.00 -3.72 -22.11
N SER A 274 -25.15 -3.89 -21.10
CA SER A 274 -24.97 -5.16 -20.39
C SER A 274 -24.57 -4.92 -18.93
N VAL A 275 -25.13 -5.72 -18.03
CA VAL A 275 -24.75 -5.77 -16.61
C VAL A 275 -23.48 -6.59 -16.36
N SER A 276 -22.83 -7.11 -17.40
CA SER A 276 -21.60 -7.93 -17.27
C SER A 276 -20.46 -7.19 -16.56
N THR A 277 -20.42 -5.86 -16.66
CA THR A 277 -19.46 -5.01 -15.96
C THR A 277 -19.60 -5.12 -14.45
N VAL A 278 -20.83 -5.15 -13.90
CA VAL A 278 -21.06 -5.34 -12.46
C VAL A 278 -20.42 -6.66 -11.99
N ARG A 279 -20.69 -7.74 -12.73
CA ARG A 279 -20.13 -9.06 -12.40
C ARG A 279 -18.60 -9.08 -12.48
N ARG A 280 -18.01 -8.38 -13.44
CA ARG A 280 -16.57 -8.27 -13.62
C ARG A 280 -15.93 -7.49 -12.47
N VAL A 281 -16.40 -6.26 -12.20
CA VAL A 281 -15.91 -5.47 -11.07
C VAL A 281 -16.01 -6.26 -9.78
N TRP A 282 -17.14 -6.96 -9.57
CA TRP A 282 -17.31 -7.82 -8.39
C TRP A 282 -16.34 -9.00 -8.35
N SER A 283 -15.95 -9.58 -9.50
CA SER A 283 -14.98 -10.69 -9.56
C SER A 283 -13.54 -10.24 -9.35
N GLU A 284 -13.19 -9.03 -9.79
CA GLU A 284 -11.86 -8.45 -9.64
C GLU A 284 -11.64 -7.76 -8.28
N LEU A 285 -12.71 -7.58 -7.50
CA LEU A 285 -12.61 -7.01 -6.16
C LEU A 285 -11.85 -7.97 -5.24
N ASP A 286 -10.81 -7.49 -4.59
CA ASP A 286 -10.02 -8.28 -3.63
C ASP A 286 -10.77 -8.44 -2.30
N LYS A 287 -11.71 -9.38 -2.31
CA LYS A 287 -12.54 -9.72 -1.14
C LYS A 287 -11.69 -10.29 -0.01
N ASP A 288 -10.59 -10.95 -0.36
CA ASP A 288 -9.71 -11.55 0.62
C ASP A 288 -9.02 -10.47 1.46
N THR A 289 -8.55 -9.39 0.84
CA THR A 289 -8.00 -8.23 1.57
C THR A 289 -9.06 -7.52 2.40
N LEU A 290 -10.28 -7.31 1.87
CA LEU A 290 -11.36 -6.67 2.62
C LEU A 290 -11.76 -7.49 3.86
N LEU A 291 -11.92 -8.80 3.73
CA LEU A 291 -12.24 -9.70 4.84
C LEU A 291 -11.09 -9.81 5.84
N LEU A 292 -9.86 -9.86 5.35
CA LEU A 292 -8.65 -9.85 6.18
C LEU A 292 -8.62 -8.61 7.07
N LEU A 293 -8.80 -7.43 6.48
CA LEU A 293 -8.79 -6.16 7.22
C LEU A 293 -9.95 -6.06 8.21
N PHE A 294 -11.14 -6.47 7.81
CA PHE A 294 -12.29 -6.50 8.72
C PHE A 294 -11.97 -7.34 9.96
N GLY A 295 -11.42 -8.55 9.78
CA GLY A 295 -11.02 -9.42 10.91
C GLY A 295 -9.86 -8.82 11.72
N LEU A 296 -8.84 -8.24 11.05
CA LEU A 296 -7.67 -7.66 11.72
C LEU A 296 -8.03 -6.46 12.58
N PHE A 297 -8.90 -5.55 12.15
CA PHE A 297 -9.33 -4.43 12.99
C PHE A 297 -9.90 -4.91 14.31
N ILE A 298 -10.72 -5.97 14.29
CA ILE A 298 -11.32 -6.56 15.49
C ILE A 298 -10.25 -7.23 16.37
N VAL A 299 -9.31 -7.98 15.77
CA VAL A 299 -8.22 -8.64 16.50
C VAL A 299 -7.32 -7.59 17.16
N ILE A 300 -6.99 -6.51 16.45
CA ILE A 300 -6.14 -5.43 16.96
C ILE A 300 -6.81 -4.74 18.15
N GLU A 301 -8.09 -4.43 18.08
CA GLU A 301 -8.80 -3.86 19.21
C GLU A 301 -8.89 -4.85 20.40
N GLY A 302 -9.02 -6.15 20.11
CA GLY A 302 -8.98 -7.20 21.13
C GLY A 302 -7.64 -7.27 21.88
N ILE A 303 -6.51 -7.23 21.16
CA ILE A 303 -5.17 -7.23 21.80
C ILE A 303 -4.87 -5.90 22.51
N LYS A 304 -5.38 -4.77 21.97
CA LYS A 304 -5.29 -3.46 22.62
C LYS A 304 -6.03 -3.45 23.95
N THR A 305 -7.27 -3.87 23.98
CA THR A 305 -8.08 -3.99 25.22
C THR A 305 -7.43 -4.94 26.23
N ALA A 306 -6.71 -5.97 25.77
CA ALA A 306 -5.99 -6.89 26.63
C ALA A 306 -4.61 -6.37 27.13
N GLY A 307 -4.17 -5.16 26.73
CA GLY A 307 -2.91 -4.53 27.14
C GLY A 307 -1.67 -5.10 26.44
N VAL A 308 -1.82 -5.83 25.34
CA VAL A 308 -0.69 -6.41 24.59
C VAL A 308 0.07 -5.32 23.82
N ILE A 309 -0.66 -4.33 23.29
CA ILE A 309 -0.07 -3.21 22.54
C ILE A 309 0.83 -2.38 23.44
N ASP A 310 0.38 -2.08 24.67
CA ASP A 310 1.15 -1.30 25.64
C ASP A 310 2.40 -2.06 26.07
N ALA A 311 2.31 -3.38 26.31
CA ALA A 311 3.46 -4.22 26.62
C ALA A 311 4.49 -4.28 25.45
N ALA A 312 4.02 -4.27 24.21
CA ALA A 312 4.91 -4.16 23.04
C ALA A 312 5.56 -2.78 22.96
N ALA A 313 4.81 -1.71 23.25
CA ALA A 313 5.34 -0.35 23.29
C ALA A 313 6.44 -0.19 24.35
N ASP A 314 6.23 -0.73 25.55
CA ASP A 314 7.21 -0.74 26.64
C ASP A 314 8.52 -1.46 26.24
N LEU A 315 8.41 -2.55 25.47
CA LEU A 315 9.59 -3.28 24.98
C LEU A 315 10.41 -2.41 24.00
N PHE A 316 9.77 -1.74 23.05
CA PHE A 316 10.44 -0.83 22.13
C PHE A 316 11.05 0.37 22.87
N PHE A 317 10.31 0.95 23.81
CA PHE A 317 10.79 2.06 24.63
C PHE A 317 11.99 1.68 25.46
N THR A 318 11.97 0.49 26.07
CA THR A 318 13.12 -0.03 26.84
C THR A 318 14.36 -0.25 25.97
N ALA A 319 14.16 -0.70 24.71
CA ALA A 319 15.26 -0.92 23.77
C ALA A 319 15.87 0.38 23.23
N SER A 320 15.07 1.43 23.06
CA SER A 320 15.52 2.72 22.51
C SER A 320 15.93 3.75 23.59
N GLY A 321 15.53 3.54 24.85
CA GLY A 321 15.49 4.58 25.85
C GLY A 321 14.56 5.72 25.43
N ASP A 322 14.66 6.87 26.07
CA ASP A 322 13.88 8.08 25.70
C ASP A 322 14.60 8.87 24.57
N ASN A 323 15.08 8.15 23.55
CA ASN A 323 15.78 8.76 22.40
C ASN A 323 14.96 8.60 21.12
N PRO A 324 14.31 9.66 20.60
CA PRO A 324 13.45 9.58 19.42
C PRO A 324 14.18 9.10 18.15
N PHE A 325 15.46 9.47 17.99
CA PHE A 325 16.23 9.05 16.82
C PHE A 325 16.52 7.54 16.81
N VAL A 326 16.91 7.00 17.99
CA VAL A 326 17.16 5.57 18.12
C VAL A 326 15.88 4.79 17.89
N LEU A 327 14.78 5.23 18.48
CA LEU A 327 13.46 4.62 18.31
C LEU A 327 13.01 4.66 16.84
N TYR A 328 13.11 5.82 16.19
CA TYR A 328 12.80 5.99 14.77
C TYR A 328 13.62 5.02 13.91
N THR A 329 14.92 4.92 14.18
CA THR A 329 15.83 4.02 13.47
C THR A 329 15.40 2.56 13.63
N ILE A 330 15.09 2.14 14.86
CA ILE A 330 14.60 0.79 15.15
C ILE A 330 13.29 0.52 14.38
N ILE A 331 12.32 1.44 14.45
CA ILE A 331 11.03 1.28 13.77
C ILE A 331 11.23 1.11 12.25
N VAL A 332 12.02 1.99 11.61
CA VAL A 332 12.24 1.90 10.15
C VAL A 332 12.88 0.58 9.76
N PHE A 333 14.04 0.25 10.34
CA PHE A 333 14.79 -0.94 9.91
C PHE A 333 14.17 -2.26 10.37
N ALA A 334 13.54 -2.30 11.55
CA ALA A 334 12.73 -3.45 11.94
C ALA A 334 11.55 -3.65 10.98
N SER A 335 10.89 -2.56 10.54
CA SER A 335 9.80 -2.63 9.57
C SER A 335 10.28 -3.16 8.23
N VAL A 336 11.44 -2.72 7.73
CA VAL A 336 12.03 -3.25 6.49
C VAL A 336 12.27 -4.76 6.60
N VAL A 337 12.86 -5.21 7.70
CA VAL A 337 13.19 -6.63 7.90
C VAL A 337 11.94 -7.48 8.10
N LEU A 338 11.04 -7.05 8.97
CA LEU A 338 9.83 -7.82 9.31
C LEU A 338 8.87 -7.89 8.12
N SER A 339 8.64 -6.77 7.42
CA SER A 339 7.78 -6.74 6.24
C SER A 339 8.35 -7.50 5.03
N ALA A 340 9.63 -7.81 5.02
CA ALA A 340 10.19 -8.72 4.02
C ALA A 340 9.61 -10.14 4.12
N PHE A 341 9.18 -10.58 5.29
CA PHE A 341 8.64 -11.91 5.56
C PHE A 341 7.15 -11.91 5.85
N ILE A 342 6.67 -10.85 6.52
CA ILE A 342 5.26 -10.65 6.85
C ILE A 342 4.66 -9.73 5.80
N ASP A 343 3.43 -10.00 5.38
CA ASP A 343 2.68 -9.11 4.48
C ASP A 343 2.57 -7.70 5.10
N ASN A 344 2.80 -6.66 4.29
CA ASN A 344 2.81 -5.26 4.74
C ASN A 344 1.47 -4.83 5.38
N ILE A 345 0.34 -5.31 4.88
CA ILE A 345 -0.99 -4.94 5.37
C ILE A 345 -1.19 -5.32 6.84
N PRO A 346 -1.13 -6.62 7.25
CA PRO A 346 -1.28 -6.98 8.66
C PRO A 346 -0.18 -6.39 9.55
N TYR A 347 1.03 -6.25 9.03
CA TYR A 347 2.13 -5.66 9.77
C TYR A 347 1.84 -4.19 10.14
N VAL A 348 1.52 -3.35 9.14
CA VAL A 348 1.23 -1.92 9.36
C VAL A 348 0.00 -1.75 10.26
N ALA A 349 -1.09 -2.49 9.99
CA ALA A 349 -2.30 -2.42 10.79
C ALA A 349 -2.04 -2.65 12.30
N THR A 350 -1.17 -3.61 12.62
CA THR A 350 -0.81 -3.92 14.02
C THR A 350 0.18 -2.92 14.61
N MET A 351 1.15 -2.48 13.82
CA MET A 351 2.21 -1.59 14.33
C MET A 351 1.75 -0.15 14.52
N LEU A 352 0.72 0.33 13.81
CA LEU A 352 0.20 1.69 14.00
C LEU A 352 -0.21 1.98 15.44
N PRO A 353 -1.03 1.16 16.13
CA PRO A 353 -1.34 1.36 17.54
C PRO A 353 -0.11 1.25 18.46
N VAL A 354 0.81 0.31 18.18
CA VAL A 354 2.05 0.16 18.96
C VAL A 354 2.89 1.43 18.87
N VAL A 355 3.08 1.96 17.67
CA VAL A 355 3.84 3.20 17.44
C VAL A 355 3.16 4.40 18.11
N SER A 356 1.82 4.45 18.12
CA SER A 356 1.07 5.49 18.84
C SER A 356 1.31 5.42 20.35
N SER A 357 1.25 4.21 20.94
CA SER A 357 1.51 4.00 22.36
C SER A 357 2.97 4.35 22.71
N ILE A 358 3.93 3.98 21.86
CA ILE A 358 5.35 4.36 22.06
C ILE A 358 5.50 5.89 22.07
N ALA A 359 4.90 6.59 21.10
CA ALA A 359 4.98 8.06 21.03
C ALA A 359 4.42 8.74 22.29
N ALA A 360 3.40 8.13 22.92
CA ALA A 360 2.83 8.62 24.18
C ALA A 360 3.78 8.43 25.38
N LEU A 361 4.67 7.43 25.35
CA LEU A 361 5.65 7.18 26.41
C LEU A 361 6.89 8.07 26.32
N MET A 362 7.15 8.69 25.16
CA MET A 362 8.34 9.52 24.95
C MET A 362 8.34 10.79 25.79
N ASN A 363 9.49 11.44 25.93
CA ASN A 363 9.70 12.66 26.73
C ASN A 363 9.29 12.49 28.20
N GLY A 364 9.64 11.35 28.80
CA GLY A 364 9.32 11.05 30.19
C GLY A 364 7.82 10.90 30.45
N GLY A 365 7.05 10.47 29.44
CA GLY A 365 5.58 10.34 29.49
C GLY A 365 4.79 11.61 29.13
N ALA A 366 5.47 12.70 28.71
CA ALA A 366 4.79 13.89 28.18
C ALA A 366 4.27 13.66 26.74
N GLY A 367 4.76 12.62 26.07
CA GLY A 367 4.43 12.28 24.70
C GLY A 367 5.14 13.13 23.65
N MET A 368 5.10 12.67 22.41
CA MET A 368 5.53 13.42 21.24
C MET A 368 4.62 13.14 20.05
N GLU A 369 4.68 13.99 19.03
CA GLU A 369 3.93 13.81 17.79
C GLU A 369 4.37 12.51 17.09
N PRO A 370 3.44 11.58 16.78
CA PRO A 370 3.79 10.25 16.29
C PRO A 370 4.20 10.19 14.81
N TYR A 371 4.08 11.29 14.06
CA TYR A 371 4.18 11.28 12.59
C TYR A 371 5.53 10.86 12.06
N VAL A 372 6.64 11.20 12.75
CA VAL A 372 7.98 10.73 12.38
C VAL A 372 8.04 9.19 12.39
N PHE A 373 7.41 8.59 13.38
CA PHE A 373 7.36 7.14 13.53
C PHE A 373 6.38 6.49 12.55
N TYR A 374 5.21 7.12 12.31
CA TYR A 374 4.21 6.64 11.32
C TYR A 374 4.79 6.63 9.92
N PHE A 375 5.45 7.70 9.51
CA PHE A 375 6.07 7.78 8.19
C PHE A 375 7.26 6.83 8.07
N GLY A 376 8.03 6.67 9.14
CA GLY A 376 9.10 5.68 9.22
C GLY A 376 8.57 4.24 9.10
N LEU A 377 7.50 3.91 9.83
CA LEU A 377 6.81 2.62 9.76
C LEU A 377 6.31 2.35 8.34
N LEU A 378 5.58 3.31 7.73
CA LEU A 378 5.03 3.15 6.40
C LEU A 378 6.13 2.94 5.36
N THR A 379 7.18 3.77 5.38
CA THR A 379 8.33 3.64 4.46
C THR A 379 9.03 2.30 4.62
N GLY A 380 9.31 1.90 5.86
CA GLY A 380 9.97 0.62 6.15
C GLY A 380 9.12 -0.58 5.74
N ALA A 381 7.84 -0.58 6.08
CA ALA A 381 6.93 -1.68 5.80
C ALA A 381 6.67 -1.84 4.30
N THR A 382 6.37 -0.75 3.59
CA THR A 382 6.09 -0.81 2.15
C THR A 382 7.33 -1.26 1.37
N LEU A 383 8.50 -0.74 1.69
CA LEU A 383 9.74 -1.10 0.99
C LEU A 383 10.31 -2.47 1.40
N GLY A 384 10.01 -2.94 2.61
CA GLY A 384 10.43 -4.28 3.08
C GLY A 384 9.92 -5.40 2.19
N GLY A 385 8.70 -5.28 1.66
CA GLY A 385 8.11 -6.22 0.70
C GLY A 385 8.92 -6.40 -0.58
N ASN A 386 9.80 -5.45 -0.93
CA ASN A 386 10.71 -5.54 -2.07
C ASN A 386 11.93 -6.46 -1.85
N LEU A 387 12.15 -6.96 -0.63
CA LEU A 387 13.31 -7.81 -0.32
C LEU A 387 13.03 -9.30 -0.52
N THR A 388 11.78 -9.70 -0.71
CA THR A 388 11.42 -11.10 -0.96
C THR A 388 10.51 -11.26 -2.16
N PRO A 389 10.69 -12.36 -2.95
CA PRO A 389 9.85 -12.62 -4.12
C PRO A 389 8.41 -13.00 -3.77
N THR A 390 8.10 -13.30 -2.51
CA THR A 390 6.79 -13.81 -2.08
C THR A 390 5.68 -12.78 -2.18
N ASN A 391 6.00 -11.51 -2.00
CA ASN A 391 5.03 -10.41 -1.93
C ASN A 391 4.91 -9.62 -3.25
N ILE A 392 5.40 -10.19 -4.39
CA ILE A 392 5.44 -9.46 -5.66
C ILE A 392 4.58 -10.13 -6.73
N ALA A 393 3.53 -9.44 -7.16
CA ALA A 393 2.62 -9.87 -8.22
C ALA A 393 3.34 -10.23 -9.54
N ALA A 394 4.44 -9.55 -9.86
CA ALA A 394 5.25 -9.81 -11.06
C ALA A 394 5.75 -11.25 -11.15
N ILE A 395 6.03 -11.92 -10.02
CA ILE A 395 6.48 -13.31 -10.00
C ILE A 395 5.42 -14.25 -10.54
N GLY A 396 4.16 -14.01 -10.18
CA GLY A 396 3.02 -14.80 -10.71
C GLY A 396 2.90 -14.67 -12.24
N ILE A 397 3.08 -13.45 -12.76
CA ILE A 397 3.06 -13.19 -14.20
C ILE A 397 4.23 -13.88 -14.91
N LEU A 398 5.44 -13.77 -14.37
CA LEU A 398 6.64 -14.41 -14.92
C LEU A 398 6.46 -15.94 -14.98
N ARG A 399 6.02 -16.57 -13.90
CA ARG A 399 5.76 -18.02 -13.84
C ARG A 399 4.70 -18.47 -14.86
N LYS A 400 3.60 -17.71 -15.00
CA LYS A 400 2.56 -18.01 -16.03
C LYS A 400 3.10 -17.91 -17.46
N ASN A 401 4.17 -17.15 -17.68
CA ASN A 401 4.83 -17.01 -18.99
C ASN A 401 6.03 -17.95 -19.17
N GLY A 402 6.23 -18.94 -18.28
CA GLY A 402 7.29 -19.95 -18.38
C GLY A 402 8.65 -19.48 -17.89
N GLU A 403 8.72 -18.31 -17.26
CA GLU A 403 9.97 -17.75 -16.75
C GLU A 403 10.26 -18.27 -15.33
N THR A 404 11.51 -18.63 -15.08
CA THR A 404 11.98 -19.02 -13.75
C THR A 404 12.69 -17.83 -13.09
N VAL A 405 12.21 -17.40 -11.94
CA VAL A 405 12.83 -16.33 -11.17
C VAL A 405 13.68 -16.93 -10.07
N ARG A 406 14.98 -16.75 -10.14
CA ARG A 406 15.91 -17.14 -9.08
C ARG A 406 15.96 -16.03 -8.03
N LEU A 407 16.10 -16.41 -6.77
CA LEU A 407 16.23 -15.44 -5.66
C LEU A 407 17.38 -14.43 -5.93
N ARG A 408 18.49 -14.90 -6.50
CA ARG A 408 19.62 -14.03 -6.86
C ARG A 408 19.26 -12.95 -7.87
N ASP A 409 18.45 -13.28 -8.88
CA ASP A 409 18.05 -12.32 -9.93
C ASP A 409 17.14 -11.24 -9.34
N PHE A 410 16.29 -11.65 -8.40
CA PHE A 410 15.43 -10.75 -7.64
C PHE A 410 16.23 -9.83 -6.72
N LEU A 411 17.09 -10.37 -5.85
CA LEU A 411 17.88 -9.60 -4.89
C LEU A 411 18.85 -8.63 -5.55
N ARG A 412 19.35 -8.97 -6.75
CA ARG A 412 20.25 -8.10 -7.52
C ARG A 412 19.64 -6.73 -7.86
N ILE A 413 18.32 -6.66 -8.03
CA ILE A 413 17.58 -5.42 -8.32
C ILE A 413 16.91 -4.92 -7.03
N GLY A 414 16.24 -5.80 -6.32
CA GLY A 414 15.47 -5.46 -5.12
C GLY A 414 16.31 -4.82 -4.03
N ILE A 415 17.48 -5.38 -3.70
CA ILE A 415 18.32 -4.84 -2.61
C ILE A 415 18.84 -3.42 -2.93
N PRO A 416 19.55 -3.15 -4.06
CA PRO A 416 20.04 -1.80 -4.33
C PRO A 416 18.91 -0.78 -4.45
N PHE A 417 17.81 -1.16 -5.10
CA PHE A 417 16.63 -0.31 -5.22
C PHE A 417 16.05 0.05 -3.85
N THR A 418 15.79 -0.95 -3.03
CA THR A 418 15.17 -0.77 -1.72
C THR A 418 16.06 0.01 -0.76
N LEU A 419 17.35 -0.33 -0.69
CA LEU A 419 18.28 0.38 0.20
C LEU A 419 18.42 1.85 -0.15
N THR A 420 18.52 2.19 -1.43
CA THR A 420 18.61 3.60 -1.85
C THR A 420 17.31 4.35 -1.56
N ALA A 421 16.15 3.73 -1.77
CA ALA A 421 14.85 4.32 -1.47
C ALA A 421 14.63 4.50 0.04
N VAL A 422 14.91 3.45 0.84
CA VAL A 422 14.79 3.49 2.31
C VAL A 422 15.69 4.57 2.90
N LEU A 423 16.96 4.62 2.50
CA LEU A 423 17.90 5.60 3.04
C LEU A 423 17.50 7.03 2.69
N ALA A 424 17.02 7.28 1.47
CA ALA A 424 16.55 8.61 1.07
C ALA A 424 15.29 9.02 1.87
N GLY A 425 14.31 8.12 1.99
CA GLY A 425 13.10 8.34 2.79
C GLY A 425 13.42 8.51 4.29
N TYR A 426 14.29 7.66 4.84
CA TYR A 426 14.75 7.72 6.22
C TYR A 426 15.37 9.08 6.57
N LEU A 427 16.31 9.56 5.75
CA LEU A 427 16.95 10.85 5.96
C LEU A 427 15.94 12.00 5.84
N TYR A 428 15.09 11.98 4.82
CA TYR A 428 14.06 13.00 4.63
C TYR A 428 13.10 13.08 5.83
N ILE A 429 12.52 11.95 6.24
CA ILE A 429 11.53 11.92 7.32
C ILE A 429 12.15 12.41 8.63
N TRP A 430 13.39 12.00 8.94
CA TRP A 430 14.05 12.49 10.14
C TRP A 430 14.32 13.99 10.10
N LEU A 431 14.84 14.50 8.99
CA LEU A 431 15.17 15.94 8.85
C LEU A 431 13.94 16.85 8.88
N VAL A 432 12.79 16.36 8.44
CA VAL A 432 11.56 17.16 8.37
C VAL A 432 10.69 16.98 9.62
N TRP A 433 10.60 15.77 10.15
CA TRP A 433 9.64 15.39 11.19
C TRP A 433 10.29 15.01 12.53
N GLY A 434 11.56 14.69 12.54
CA GLY A 434 12.29 14.28 13.73
C GLY A 434 12.97 15.44 14.49
N VAL A 435 12.97 16.65 13.89
CA VAL A 435 13.64 17.84 14.46
C VAL A 435 12.59 18.89 14.79
#